data_6565c967e11058e6b733bf2f6ac0a5de
#
_entry.id   6565c967e11058e6b733bf2f6ac0a5de
#
_cell.length_a   1.000
_cell.length_b   1.000
_cell.length_c   1.000
_cell.angle_alpha   90.00
_cell.angle_beta   90.00
_cell.angle_gamma   90.00
#
_symmetry.space_group_name_H-M   'P 1'
#
loop_
_entity.id
_entity.type
_entity.pdbx_description
1 polymer ?
#
loop_
_entity_poly.entity_id
_entity_poly.type
_entity_poly.pdbx_seq_one_letter_code
_entity_poly.pdbx_strand_id
1 'polypeptide(L)'
;MFSYKPPSKCQPEGSKVGQWTICQIPLKDGNNIELSRYAKLLPHRVLQQYEVSIWLDSNLIIRDTILYEQLIKKIGEGYKWYGIKHPILDCIYDDARKCLLTAKARYKDVKPQIYFLKTEGYPHHFGLFENNFIVRRHNDHIIKKIDENWWQLFSTYSKRDQLSLFYLFWKHGFSPKLIFPNGESTHNSRFLKFIPHKQLSIKKKIKNKLIEYQNRLMLKILD
;
A
#
# COMPACT_ATOMS: atom_id res chain seq x y z
N MET A 1 -11.00 8.98 -6.90
CA MET A 1 -10.86 7.71 -6.17
C MET A 1 -11.10 6.59 -7.14
N PHE A 2 -10.11 5.73 -7.31
CA PHE A 2 -10.24 4.54 -8.13
C PHE A 2 -10.73 3.41 -7.22
N SER A 3 -12.01 3.08 -7.29
CA SER A 3 -12.55 1.91 -6.60
C SER A 3 -12.65 0.77 -7.60
N TYR A 4 -11.79 -0.24 -7.50
CA TYR A 4 -12.02 -1.49 -8.19
C TYR A 4 -13.01 -2.34 -7.38
N LYS A 5 -14.30 -2.19 -7.64
CA LYS A 5 -15.23 -3.32 -7.66
C LYS A 5 -15.30 -3.76 -9.10
N PRO A 6 -15.12 -5.04 -9.43
CA PRO A 6 -15.62 -5.50 -10.71
C PRO A 6 -17.13 -5.24 -10.69
N PRO A 7 -17.63 -4.31 -11.49
CA PRO A 7 -19.04 -4.10 -11.54
C PRO A 7 -19.66 -5.35 -12.17
N SER A 8 -20.83 -5.72 -11.70
CA SER A 8 -21.68 -6.68 -12.41
C SER A 8 -22.02 -6.21 -13.84
N LYS A 9 -21.71 -4.97 -14.17
CA LYS A 9 -21.68 -4.35 -15.51
C LYS A 9 -20.53 -3.33 -15.52
N CYS A 10 -19.62 -3.41 -16.50
CA CYS A 10 -18.60 -2.41 -16.75
C CYS A 10 -19.26 -1.05 -16.97
N GLN A 11 -18.95 -0.08 -16.11
CA GLN A 11 -19.33 1.30 -16.35
C GLN A 11 -18.37 1.91 -17.38
N PRO A 12 -18.86 2.69 -18.35
CA PRO A 12 -17.99 3.36 -19.32
C PRO A 12 -16.96 4.28 -18.63
N GLU A 13 -15.80 4.43 -19.25
CA GLU A 13 -14.82 5.43 -18.84
C GLU A 13 -15.43 6.82 -18.83
N GLY A 14 -15.05 7.66 -17.85
CA GLY A 14 -15.60 9.00 -17.68
C GLY A 14 -16.98 9.07 -17.04
N SER A 15 -17.67 7.93 -16.85
CA SER A 15 -18.97 7.94 -16.17
C SER A 15 -18.84 8.33 -14.70
N LYS A 16 -19.87 8.98 -14.16
CA LYS A 16 -19.91 9.39 -12.76
C LYS A 16 -20.80 8.45 -11.93
N VAL A 17 -20.33 8.09 -10.74
CA VAL A 17 -21.09 7.39 -9.71
C VAL A 17 -21.04 8.22 -8.43
N GLY A 18 -22.06 8.99 -8.16
CA GLY A 18 -22.00 10.03 -7.14
C GLY A 18 -20.94 11.08 -7.47
N GLN A 19 -20.00 11.31 -6.56
CA GLN A 19 -18.87 12.22 -6.77
C GLN A 19 -17.66 11.56 -7.45
N TRP A 20 -17.74 10.25 -7.76
CA TRP A 20 -16.64 9.49 -8.34
C TRP A 20 -16.68 9.52 -9.86
N THR A 21 -15.55 9.73 -10.49
CA THR A 21 -15.37 9.52 -11.93
C THR A 21 -14.69 8.16 -12.14
N ILE A 22 -15.26 7.35 -13.02
CA ILE A 22 -14.67 6.06 -13.42
C ILE A 22 -13.55 6.33 -14.41
N CYS A 23 -12.34 5.87 -14.10
CA CYS A 23 -11.19 6.00 -14.98
C CYS A 23 -10.58 4.63 -15.23
N GLN A 24 -10.21 4.37 -16.46
CA GLN A 24 -9.51 3.16 -16.85
C GLN A 24 -8.05 3.23 -16.40
N ILE A 25 -7.52 2.12 -15.87
CA ILE A 25 -6.10 2.01 -15.56
C ILE A 25 -5.32 1.78 -16.87
N PRO A 26 -4.32 2.62 -17.21
CA PRO A 26 -3.57 2.52 -18.46
C PRO A 26 -2.47 1.43 -18.40
N LEU A 27 -2.84 0.22 -18.00
CA LEU A 27 -1.98 -0.95 -17.94
C LEU A 27 -2.62 -2.09 -18.73
N LYS A 28 -2.11 -2.34 -19.95
CA LYS A 28 -2.73 -3.29 -20.90
C LYS A 28 -2.62 -4.74 -20.46
N ASP A 29 -1.44 -5.19 -20.00
CA ASP A 29 -1.12 -6.60 -19.76
C ASP A 29 -0.97 -6.94 -18.26
N GLY A 30 -1.52 -6.14 -17.36
CA GLY A 30 -1.43 -6.34 -15.93
C GLY A 30 -2.44 -7.36 -15.41
N ASN A 31 -2.01 -8.19 -14.46
CA ASN A 31 -2.95 -9.03 -13.71
C ASN A 31 -3.76 -8.18 -12.70
N ASN A 32 -4.82 -8.75 -12.11
CA ASN A 32 -5.71 -8.03 -11.18
C ASN A 32 -4.98 -7.38 -9.99
N ILE A 33 -3.87 -7.97 -9.53
CA ILE A 33 -3.09 -7.41 -8.41
C ILE A 33 -2.33 -6.17 -8.89
N GLU A 34 -1.70 -6.24 -10.04
CA GLU A 34 -0.98 -5.14 -10.67
C GLU A 34 -1.93 -3.99 -11.03
N LEU A 35 -3.05 -4.28 -11.67
CA LEU A 35 -4.09 -3.30 -11.96
C LEU A 35 -4.55 -2.59 -10.69
N SER A 36 -4.81 -3.33 -9.61
CA SER A 36 -5.25 -2.76 -8.33
C SER A 36 -4.19 -1.88 -7.64
N ARG A 37 -2.94 -1.98 -8.01
CA ARG A 37 -1.82 -1.22 -7.41
C ARG A 37 -1.28 -0.14 -8.32
N TYR A 38 -1.56 -0.18 -9.62
CA TYR A 38 -1.01 0.78 -10.59
C TYR A 38 -1.25 2.23 -10.19
N ALA A 39 -2.50 2.63 -10.00
CA ALA A 39 -2.83 4.00 -9.60
C ALA A 39 -2.32 4.35 -8.18
N LYS A 40 -2.17 3.36 -7.30
CA LYS A 40 -1.61 3.54 -5.97
C LYS A 40 -0.12 3.84 -6.02
N LEU A 41 0.64 3.09 -6.81
CA LEU A 41 2.10 3.17 -6.84
C LEU A 41 2.59 4.22 -7.84
N LEU A 42 1.83 4.48 -8.91
CA LEU A 42 2.19 5.38 -9.99
C LEU A 42 1.13 6.48 -10.23
N PRO A 43 0.71 7.26 -9.19
CA PRO A 43 -0.31 8.28 -9.37
C PRO A 43 0.10 9.39 -10.34
N HIS A 44 1.39 9.70 -10.44
CA HIS A 44 1.90 10.68 -11.40
C HIS A 44 1.67 10.29 -12.87
N ARG A 45 1.37 9.01 -13.15
CA ARG A 45 1.02 8.55 -14.51
C ARG A 45 -0.48 8.67 -14.82
N VAL A 46 -1.33 8.74 -13.79
CA VAL A 46 -2.80 8.74 -13.94
C VAL A 46 -3.47 10.01 -13.46
N LEU A 47 -2.75 10.87 -12.73
CA LEU A 47 -3.26 12.10 -12.12
C LEU A 47 -2.34 13.29 -12.41
N GLN A 48 -1.76 13.35 -13.61
CA GLN A 48 -0.74 14.35 -14.00
C GLN A 48 -1.21 15.79 -13.80
N GLN A 49 -2.51 16.05 -13.97
CA GLN A 49 -3.13 17.36 -13.84
C GLN A 49 -3.29 17.87 -12.40
N TYR A 50 -3.05 17.02 -11.41
CA TYR A 50 -3.16 17.36 -9.98
C TYR A 50 -1.79 17.39 -9.33
N GLU A 51 -1.57 18.29 -8.37
CA GLU A 51 -0.32 18.35 -7.61
C GLU A 51 -0.23 17.33 -6.49
N VAL A 52 -1.38 16.98 -5.90
CA VAL A 52 -1.50 16.14 -4.73
C VAL A 52 -2.48 15.01 -4.99
N SER A 53 -2.15 13.82 -4.52
CA SER A 53 -3.08 12.70 -4.52
C SER A 53 -3.29 12.16 -3.11
N ILE A 54 -4.51 11.69 -2.86
CA ILE A 54 -4.87 10.92 -1.68
C ILE A 54 -5.24 9.52 -2.15
N TRP A 55 -4.48 8.53 -1.73
CA TRP A 55 -4.84 7.12 -1.89
C TRP A 55 -5.66 6.65 -0.69
N LEU A 56 -6.73 5.95 -0.97
CA LEU A 56 -7.58 5.32 0.03
C LEU A 56 -7.92 3.90 -0.44
N ASP A 57 -7.58 2.90 0.35
CA ASP A 57 -8.00 1.52 0.07
C ASP A 57 -9.54 1.43 0.14
N SER A 58 -10.15 0.64 -0.73
CA SER A 58 -11.62 0.55 -0.91
C SER A 58 -12.38 0.06 0.33
N ASN A 59 -11.68 -0.41 1.35
CA ASN A 59 -12.25 -0.83 2.63
C ASN A 59 -12.12 0.22 3.74
N LEU A 60 -11.73 1.44 3.39
CA LEU A 60 -11.74 2.60 4.28
C LEU A 60 -12.84 3.57 3.88
N ILE A 61 -13.55 4.10 4.86
CA ILE A 61 -14.52 5.20 4.68
C ILE A 61 -14.05 6.39 5.50
N ILE A 62 -14.04 7.57 4.89
CA ILE A 62 -13.86 8.84 5.60
C ILE A 62 -15.20 9.17 6.26
N ARG A 63 -15.19 9.37 7.58
CA ARG A 63 -16.38 9.67 8.39
C ARG A 63 -16.65 11.14 8.54
N ASP A 64 -15.60 11.97 8.44
CA ASP A 64 -15.67 13.37 8.79
C ASP A 64 -14.90 14.21 7.76
N THR A 65 -15.52 15.27 7.28
CA THR A 65 -14.92 16.22 6.34
C THR A 65 -13.78 17.04 6.96
N ILE A 66 -13.73 17.15 8.28
CA ILE A 66 -12.63 17.80 9.01
C ILE A 66 -11.27 17.18 8.66
N LEU A 67 -11.25 15.88 8.32
CA LEU A 67 -10.03 15.25 7.83
C LEU A 67 -9.46 15.95 6.60
N TYR A 68 -10.30 16.37 5.65
CA TYR A 68 -9.84 17.08 4.45
C TYR A 68 -9.21 18.44 4.80
N GLU A 69 -9.80 19.19 5.72
CA GLU A 69 -9.27 20.46 6.17
C GLU A 69 -7.89 20.28 6.83
N GLN A 70 -7.76 19.25 7.68
CA GLN A 70 -6.48 18.90 8.29
C GLN A 70 -5.43 18.48 7.26
N LEU A 71 -5.82 17.71 6.23
CA LEU A 71 -4.91 17.31 5.16
C LEU A 71 -4.49 18.51 4.32
N ILE A 72 -5.41 19.43 3.96
CA ILE A 72 -5.09 20.66 3.23
C ILE A 72 -4.07 21.50 4.02
N LYS A 73 -4.27 21.67 5.34
CA LYS A 73 -3.33 22.36 6.21
C LYS A 73 -1.95 21.70 6.19
N LYS A 74 -1.88 20.39 6.37
CA LYS A 74 -0.63 19.62 6.33
C LYS A 74 0.09 19.71 4.98
N ILE A 75 -0.64 19.65 3.88
CA ILE A 75 -0.08 19.81 2.53
C ILE A 75 0.52 21.22 2.38
N GLY A 76 -0.11 22.24 3.00
CA GLY A 76 0.39 23.62 3.06
C GLY A 76 1.71 23.77 3.83
N GLU A 77 2.04 22.84 4.75
CA GLU A 77 3.33 22.82 5.46
C GLU A 77 4.54 22.45 4.57
N GLY A 78 4.31 22.16 3.30
CA GLY A 78 5.36 21.91 2.31
C GLY A 78 5.94 20.49 2.27
N TYR A 79 5.49 19.59 3.13
CA TYR A 79 5.94 18.20 3.08
C TYR A 79 5.35 17.45 1.87
N LYS A 80 6.11 16.48 1.38
CA LYS A 80 5.82 15.81 0.10
C LYS A 80 5.11 14.48 0.25
N TRP A 81 5.16 13.85 1.44
CA TRP A 81 4.56 12.54 1.71
C TRP A 81 4.06 12.45 3.15
N TYR A 82 2.81 12.01 3.30
CA TYR A 82 2.22 11.67 4.59
C TYR A 82 1.62 10.26 4.54
N GLY A 83 1.80 9.53 5.63
CA GLY A 83 1.23 8.20 5.82
C GLY A 83 0.75 7.98 7.25
N ILE A 84 0.16 6.83 7.50
CA ILE A 84 -0.29 6.41 8.83
C ILE A 84 0.68 5.37 9.35
N LYS A 85 1.24 5.57 10.54
CA LYS A 85 2.15 4.62 11.19
C LYS A 85 1.46 3.27 11.35
N HIS A 86 2.17 2.17 11.07
CA HIS A 86 1.66 0.83 11.32
C HIS A 86 1.49 0.63 12.84
N PRO A 87 0.31 0.15 13.34
CA PRO A 87 -0.02 0.19 14.77
C PRO A 87 0.81 -0.76 15.63
N ILE A 88 1.42 -1.79 15.04
CA ILE A 88 2.09 -2.87 15.79
C ILE A 88 3.55 -3.03 15.35
N LEU A 89 3.85 -2.92 14.06
CA LEU A 89 5.15 -3.21 13.48
C LEU A 89 5.84 -1.94 13.01
N ASP A 90 7.17 -1.95 13.10
CA ASP A 90 8.07 -0.88 12.62
C ASP A 90 9.21 -1.44 11.75
N CYS A 91 9.10 -2.71 11.35
CA CYS A 91 10.15 -3.44 10.65
C CYS A 91 9.57 -4.19 9.43
N ILE A 92 10.15 -4.00 8.25
CA ILE A 92 9.76 -4.73 7.03
C ILE A 92 9.99 -6.24 7.19
N TYR A 93 11.07 -6.65 7.86
CA TYR A 93 11.39 -8.06 8.06
C TYR A 93 10.33 -8.77 8.90
N ASP A 94 9.83 -8.10 9.94
CA ASP A 94 8.76 -8.63 10.79
C ASP A 94 7.41 -8.68 10.05
N ASP A 95 7.11 -7.66 9.22
CA ASP A 95 5.90 -7.71 8.39
C ASP A 95 5.99 -8.81 7.33
N ALA A 96 7.16 -9.04 6.75
CA ALA A 96 7.39 -10.15 5.84
C ALA A 96 7.12 -11.50 6.53
N ARG A 97 7.67 -11.70 7.73
CA ARG A 97 7.39 -12.90 8.55
C ARG A 97 5.90 -13.05 8.86
N LYS A 98 5.24 -11.95 9.28
CA LYS A 98 3.79 -11.94 9.52
C LYS A 98 2.98 -12.28 8.26
N CYS A 99 3.36 -11.75 7.10
CA CYS A 99 2.72 -12.07 5.82
C CYS A 99 2.82 -13.56 5.48
N LEU A 100 3.95 -14.21 5.77
CA LEU A 100 4.13 -15.65 5.59
C LEU A 100 3.26 -16.46 6.56
N LEU A 101 3.27 -16.11 7.85
CA LEU A 101 2.50 -16.78 8.90
C LEU A 101 0.99 -16.61 8.77
N THR A 102 0.53 -15.62 8.02
CA THR A 102 -0.90 -15.34 7.76
C THR A 102 -1.34 -15.68 6.33
N ALA A 103 -0.50 -16.38 5.56
CA ALA A 103 -0.72 -16.73 4.16
C ALA A 103 -1.07 -15.54 3.24
N LYS A 104 -0.63 -14.33 3.59
CA LYS A 104 -0.75 -13.13 2.76
C LYS A 104 0.27 -13.09 1.62
N ALA A 105 1.34 -13.89 1.73
CA ALA A 105 2.37 -14.07 0.73
C ALA A 105 2.92 -15.50 0.78
N ARG A 106 3.65 -15.90 -0.25
CA ARG A 106 4.33 -17.20 -0.30
C ARG A 106 5.82 -16.99 -0.04
N TYR A 107 6.44 -17.96 0.63
CA TYR A 107 7.86 -17.95 0.94
C TYR A 107 8.74 -17.68 -0.30
N LYS A 108 8.45 -18.38 -1.40
CA LYS A 108 9.19 -18.24 -2.67
C LYS A 108 9.21 -16.82 -3.23
N ASP A 109 8.17 -16.02 -2.96
CA ASP A 109 8.03 -14.66 -3.47
C ASP A 109 8.66 -13.64 -2.50
N VAL A 110 8.68 -13.93 -1.20
CA VAL A 110 9.20 -13.05 -0.15
C VAL A 110 10.71 -13.24 0.06
N LYS A 111 11.22 -14.48 0.02
CA LYS A 111 12.64 -14.78 0.26
C LYS A 111 13.60 -13.96 -0.61
N PRO A 112 13.41 -13.88 -1.95
CA PRO A 112 14.29 -13.07 -2.80
C PRO A 112 14.29 -11.59 -2.42
N GLN A 113 13.12 -11.04 -2.02
CA GLN A 113 13.01 -9.66 -1.58
C GLN A 113 13.75 -9.41 -0.25
N ILE A 114 13.60 -10.30 0.71
CA ILE A 114 14.32 -10.20 2.00
C ILE A 114 15.83 -10.33 1.80
N TYR A 115 16.26 -11.24 0.93
CA TYR A 115 17.69 -11.37 0.56
C TYR A 115 18.21 -10.07 -0.05
N PHE A 116 17.48 -9.50 -1.02
CA PHE A 116 17.81 -8.21 -1.62
C PHE A 116 17.95 -7.10 -0.57
N LEU A 117 16.98 -6.94 0.33
CA LEU A 117 17.01 -5.92 1.38
C LEU A 117 18.23 -6.08 2.31
N LYS A 118 18.57 -7.32 2.68
CA LYS A 118 19.77 -7.62 3.50
C LYS A 118 21.07 -7.29 2.76
N THR A 119 21.15 -7.63 1.47
CA THR A 119 22.33 -7.32 0.63
C THR A 119 22.53 -5.82 0.45
N GLU A 120 21.43 -5.05 0.36
CA GLU A 120 21.47 -3.59 0.32
C GLU A 120 21.83 -2.94 1.67
N GLY A 121 21.93 -3.73 2.76
CA GLY A 121 22.20 -3.23 4.10
C GLY A 121 21.03 -2.49 4.76
N TYR A 122 19.79 -2.75 4.32
CA TYR A 122 18.62 -2.08 4.90
C TYR A 122 18.46 -2.45 6.38
N PRO A 123 18.38 -1.46 7.29
CA PRO A 123 18.34 -1.70 8.73
C PRO A 123 17.01 -2.29 9.20
N HIS A 124 17.05 -3.01 10.32
CA HIS A 124 15.86 -3.39 11.06
C HIS A 124 15.23 -2.14 11.72
N HIS A 125 13.93 -2.19 11.97
CA HIS A 125 13.18 -1.17 12.74
C HIS A 125 13.29 0.28 12.19
N PHE A 126 13.47 0.43 10.88
CA PHE A 126 13.53 1.76 10.24
C PHE A 126 12.16 2.42 10.13
N GLY A 127 11.09 1.69 10.39
CA GLY A 127 9.71 2.17 10.36
C GLY A 127 8.81 1.39 9.39
N LEU A 128 7.50 1.58 9.54
CA LEU A 128 6.49 0.96 8.68
C LEU A 128 5.20 1.79 8.70
N PHE A 129 4.55 1.92 7.54
CA PHE A 129 3.22 2.54 7.41
C PHE A 129 2.14 1.51 7.10
N GLU A 130 0.89 1.87 7.47
CA GLU A 130 -0.29 1.30 6.86
C GLU A 130 -0.47 1.93 5.48
N ASN A 131 -0.12 1.22 4.42
CA ASN A 131 -0.17 1.76 3.06
C ASN A 131 -1.61 1.89 2.50
N ASN A 132 -2.63 1.75 3.33
CA ASN A 132 -4.03 1.87 2.95
C ASN A 132 -4.54 3.33 2.88
N PHE A 133 -3.77 4.29 3.41
CA PHE A 133 -4.01 5.72 3.31
C PHE A 133 -2.70 6.48 3.09
N ILE A 134 -2.57 7.14 1.95
CA ILE A 134 -1.35 7.86 1.55
C ILE A 134 -1.74 9.22 0.99
N VAL A 135 -1.06 10.27 1.43
CA VAL A 135 -1.17 11.62 0.85
C VAL A 135 0.20 12.03 0.35
N ARG A 136 0.31 12.48 -0.92
CA ARG A 136 1.60 12.87 -1.48
C ARG A 136 1.51 13.88 -2.62
N ARG A 137 2.57 14.69 -2.77
CA ARG A 137 2.83 15.52 -3.95
C ARG A 137 3.43 14.64 -5.04
N HIS A 138 2.59 13.87 -5.73
CA HIS A 138 3.02 12.80 -6.63
C HIS A 138 3.77 13.30 -7.88
N ASN A 139 3.68 14.58 -8.22
CA ASN A 139 4.44 15.17 -9.32
C ASN A 139 5.82 15.71 -8.92
N ASP A 140 6.15 15.73 -7.62
CA ASP A 140 7.49 16.07 -7.15
C ASP A 140 8.52 15.06 -7.65
N HIS A 141 9.72 15.52 -8.03
CA HIS A 141 10.74 14.68 -8.67
C HIS A 141 11.22 13.52 -7.79
N ILE A 142 11.43 13.75 -6.48
CA ILE A 142 11.86 12.69 -5.57
C ILE A 142 10.74 11.68 -5.30
N ILE A 143 9.48 12.16 -5.26
CA ILE A 143 8.32 11.28 -5.09
C ILE A 143 8.12 10.41 -6.33
N LYS A 144 8.23 10.98 -7.53
CA LYS A 144 8.20 10.20 -8.78
C LYS A 144 9.27 9.11 -8.79
N LYS A 145 10.49 9.43 -8.38
CA LYS A 145 11.59 8.46 -8.32
C LYS A 145 11.29 7.33 -7.32
N ILE A 146 10.77 7.66 -6.15
CA ILE A 146 10.34 6.68 -5.14
C ILE A 146 9.21 5.82 -5.71
N ASP A 147 8.18 6.41 -6.31
CA ASP A 147 7.02 5.72 -6.86
C ASP A 147 7.39 4.76 -8.01
N GLU A 148 8.27 5.17 -8.93
CA GLU A 148 8.77 4.30 -10.01
C GLU A 148 9.57 3.12 -9.45
N ASN A 149 10.47 3.36 -8.51
CA ASN A 149 11.23 2.31 -7.86
C ASN A 149 10.32 1.39 -7.03
N TRP A 150 9.25 1.95 -6.43
CA TRP A 150 8.26 1.16 -5.70
C TRP A 150 7.49 0.20 -6.62
N TRP A 151 7.08 0.70 -7.78
CA TRP A 151 6.49 -0.14 -8.81
C TRP A 151 7.44 -1.23 -9.30
N GLN A 152 8.71 -0.89 -9.54
CA GLN A 152 9.74 -1.84 -9.96
C GLN A 152 9.93 -2.97 -8.93
N LEU A 153 10.12 -2.64 -7.65
CA LEU A 153 10.27 -3.65 -6.59
C LEU A 153 9.00 -4.49 -6.42
N PHE A 154 7.83 -3.86 -6.48
CA PHE A 154 6.55 -4.55 -6.44
C PHE A 154 6.38 -5.52 -7.61
N SER A 155 6.82 -5.15 -8.80
CA SER A 155 6.71 -5.99 -9.99
C SER A 155 7.72 -7.13 -10.00
N THR A 156 8.92 -6.89 -9.47
CA THR A 156 10.04 -7.85 -9.47
C THR A 156 9.92 -8.90 -8.37
N TYR A 157 9.51 -8.50 -7.16
CA TYR A 157 9.50 -9.35 -5.97
C TYR A 157 8.08 -9.75 -5.54
N SER A 158 7.86 -9.78 -4.24
CA SER A 158 6.53 -10.06 -3.69
C SER A 158 5.54 -8.97 -4.10
N LYS A 159 4.32 -9.35 -4.44
CA LYS A 159 3.25 -8.40 -4.75
C LYS A 159 2.68 -7.74 -3.48
N ARG A 160 3.58 -7.44 -2.53
CA ARG A 160 3.28 -6.76 -1.26
C ARG A 160 3.96 -5.39 -1.24
N ASP A 161 3.18 -4.37 -1.54
CA ASP A 161 3.62 -2.97 -1.59
C ASP A 161 4.25 -2.47 -0.27
N GLN A 162 3.81 -3.00 0.87
CA GLN A 162 4.31 -2.64 2.18
C GLN A 162 5.76 -3.10 2.45
N LEU A 163 6.21 -4.18 1.77
CA LEU A 163 7.54 -4.75 1.99
C LEU A 163 8.68 -4.00 1.27
N SER A 164 8.40 -2.87 0.62
CA SER A 164 9.43 -2.11 -0.12
C SER A 164 9.42 -0.60 0.12
N LEU A 165 8.29 -0.01 0.57
CA LEU A 165 8.18 1.45 0.66
C LEU A 165 9.22 2.09 1.60
N PHE A 166 9.38 1.56 2.82
CA PHE A 166 10.32 2.14 3.78
C PHE A 166 11.79 1.90 3.41
N TYR A 167 12.10 0.82 2.69
CA TYR A 167 13.40 0.65 2.06
C TYR A 167 13.70 1.80 1.07
N LEU A 168 12.71 2.20 0.27
CA LEU A 168 12.88 3.30 -0.69
C LEU A 168 13.05 4.65 0.01
N PHE A 169 12.34 4.89 1.10
CA PHE A 169 12.57 6.08 1.92
C PHE A 169 14.00 6.12 2.46
N TRP A 170 14.48 5.01 2.98
CA TRP A 170 15.86 4.86 3.45
C TRP A 170 16.86 5.06 2.30
N LYS A 171 16.68 4.37 1.18
CA LYS A 171 17.59 4.42 0.02
C LYS A 171 17.73 5.81 -0.58
N HIS A 172 16.66 6.61 -0.54
CA HIS A 172 16.65 7.97 -1.07
C HIS A 172 16.86 9.06 0.00
N GLY A 173 17.16 8.69 1.24
CA GLY A 173 17.30 9.66 2.34
C GLY A 173 16.04 10.49 2.56
N PHE A 174 14.86 9.91 2.29
CA PHE A 174 13.58 10.62 2.36
C PHE A 174 12.86 10.35 3.69
N SER A 175 12.38 11.41 4.35
CA SER A 175 11.66 11.33 5.61
C SER A 175 10.18 11.68 5.43
N PRO A 176 9.27 10.70 5.36
CA PRO A 176 7.83 10.96 5.30
C PRO A 176 7.31 11.47 6.63
N LYS A 177 6.13 12.10 6.63
CA LYS A 177 5.45 12.60 7.82
C LYS A 177 4.22 11.77 8.17
N LEU A 178 3.80 11.87 9.43
CA LEU A 178 2.60 11.19 9.92
C LEU A 178 1.36 12.06 9.69
N ILE A 179 0.28 11.44 9.20
CA ILE A 179 -1.04 12.06 9.17
C ILE A 179 -1.52 12.24 10.62
N PHE A 180 -1.40 11.20 11.43
CA PHE A 180 -1.79 11.16 12.83
C PHE A 180 -0.54 11.02 13.71
N PRO A 181 -0.08 12.11 14.34
CA PRO A 181 1.16 12.08 15.15
C PRO A 181 1.01 11.28 16.45
N ASN A 182 -0.23 11.13 16.97
CA ASN A 182 -0.50 10.52 18.27
C ASN A 182 -0.70 9.00 18.24
N GLY A 183 -0.19 8.31 17.21
CA GLY A 183 -0.27 6.84 17.12
C GLY A 183 -1.64 6.31 16.67
N GLU A 184 -2.54 7.17 16.19
CA GLU A 184 -3.78 6.72 15.57
C GLU A 184 -3.47 5.91 14.30
N SER A 185 -4.23 4.84 14.10
CA SER A 185 -4.20 3.98 12.92
C SER A 185 -5.53 4.07 12.17
N THR A 186 -5.61 3.44 11.00
CA THR A 186 -6.88 3.35 10.26
C THR A 186 -7.97 2.58 11.02
N HIS A 187 -7.60 1.79 12.03
CA HIS A 187 -8.52 0.97 12.81
C HIS A 187 -9.13 1.69 14.01
N ASN A 188 -8.45 2.71 14.55
CA ASN A 188 -8.89 3.44 15.75
C ASN A 188 -9.08 4.94 15.56
N SER A 189 -8.82 5.46 14.35
CA SER A 189 -9.03 6.88 14.05
C SER A 189 -10.52 7.25 14.09
N ARG A 190 -10.83 8.40 14.69
CA ARG A 190 -12.19 8.98 14.64
C ARG A 190 -12.62 9.38 13.23
N PHE A 191 -11.68 9.70 12.37
CA PHE A 191 -11.93 10.18 11.00
C PHE A 191 -12.16 9.05 9.98
N LEU A 192 -11.72 7.83 10.29
CA LEU A 192 -11.75 6.70 9.38
C LEU A 192 -12.58 5.55 9.94
N LYS A 193 -13.28 4.85 9.06
CA LYS A 193 -13.95 3.59 9.36
C LYS A 193 -13.35 2.49 8.51
N PHE A 194 -12.72 1.52 9.16
CA PHE A 194 -12.28 0.31 8.51
C PHE A 194 -13.44 -0.66 8.32
N ILE A 195 -13.62 -1.15 7.10
CA ILE A 195 -14.60 -2.18 6.78
C ILE A 195 -13.86 -3.51 6.59
N PRO A 196 -14.10 -4.51 7.43
CA PRO A 196 -13.50 -5.81 7.24
C PRO A 196 -13.85 -6.42 5.88
N HIS A 197 -12.89 -7.11 5.27
CA HIS A 197 -13.18 -7.87 4.05
C HIS A 197 -14.23 -8.95 4.31
N LYS A 198 -15.04 -9.24 3.27
CA LYS A 198 -16.01 -10.35 3.32
C LYS A 198 -15.31 -11.64 3.72
N GLN A 199 -16.03 -12.50 4.45
CA GLN A 199 -15.51 -13.80 4.84
C GLN A 199 -15.04 -14.60 3.61
N LEU A 200 -13.88 -15.22 3.75
CA LEU A 200 -13.32 -16.05 2.69
C LEU A 200 -14.15 -17.32 2.51
N SER A 201 -14.32 -17.75 1.27
CA SER A 201 -14.92 -19.06 0.98
C SER A 201 -14.11 -20.20 1.64
N ILE A 202 -14.77 -21.32 1.91
CA ILE A 202 -14.13 -22.50 2.51
C ILE A 202 -12.92 -22.94 1.70
N LYS A 203 -13.05 -23.01 0.36
CA LYS A 203 -11.93 -23.35 -0.55
C LYS A 203 -10.73 -22.40 -0.34
N LYS A 204 -10.97 -21.10 -0.18
CA LYS A 204 -9.91 -20.12 0.03
C LYS A 204 -9.30 -20.21 1.43
N LYS A 205 -10.09 -20.56 2.45
CA LYS A 205 -9.60 -20.84 3.81
C LYS A 205 -8.66 -22.04 3.83
N ILE A 206 -9.04 -23.17 3.18
CA ILE A 206 -8.21 -24.36 3.05
C ILE A 206 -6.91 -24.03 2.31
N LYS A 207 -6.98 -23.36 1.17
CA LYS A 207 -5.80 -22.93 0.41
C LYS A 207 -4.85 -22.08 1.25
N ASN A 208 -5.39 -21.13 2.03
CA ASN A 208 -4.55 -20.29 2.89
C ASN A 208 -3.88 -21.10 4.00
N LYS A 209 -4.58 -22.07 4.62
CA LYS A 209 -3.96 -22.97 5.61
C LYS A 209 -2.83 -23.82 5.03
N LEU A 210 -2.98 -24.32 3.80
CA LEU A 210 -1.90 -25.04 3.11
C LEU A 210 -0.69 -24.14 2.87
N ILE A 211 -0.91 -22.91 2.39
CA ILE A 211 0.17 -21.93 2.20
C ILE A 211 0.85 -21.60 3.54
N GLU A 212 0.09 -21.37 4.59
CA GLU A 212 0.63 -21.12 5.93
C GLU A 212 1.51 -22.28 6.41
N TYR A 213 1.03 -23.51 6.28
CA TYR A 213 1.79 -24.70 6.65
C TYR A 213 3.10 -24.81 5.86
N GLN A 214 3.05 -24.65 4.53
CA GLN A 214 4.24 -24.63 3.67
C GLN A 214 5.23 -23.54 4.10
N ASN A 215 4.74 -22.33 4.34
CA ASN A 215 5.58 -21.22 4.77
C ASN A 215 6.26 -21.52 6.13
N ARG A 216 5.53 -22.12 7.09
CA ARG A 216 6.08 -22.50 8.41
C ARG A 216 7.18 -23.53 8.30
N LEU A 217 7.02 -24.52 7.42
CA LEU A 217 8.07 -25.53 7.16
C LEU A 217 9.33 -24.85 6.61
N MET A 218 9.16 -23.95 5.61
CA MET A 218 10.29 -23.26 5.00
C MET A 218 11.01 -22.31 5.97
N LEU A 219 10.29 -21.67 6.89
CA LEU A 219 10.90 -20.83 7.93
C LEU A 219 11.72 -21.67 8.93
N LYS A 220 11.26 -22.85 9.34
CA LYS A 220 12.00 -23.75 10.26
C LYS A 220 13.30 -24.31 9.66
N ILE A 221 13.43 -24.38 8.35
CA ILE A 221 14.64 -24.87 7.68
C ILE A 221 15.73 -23.78 7.65
N LEU A 222 15.37 -22.53 7.93
CA LEU A 222 16.25 -21.35 7.81
C LEU A 222 16.61 -20.68 9.15
N ASP A 223 15.83 -20.95 10.21
CA ASP A 223 16.18 -20.64 11.59
C ASP A 223 17.16 -21.72 12.11
#